data_692f942d77865d54750f73c166d68b97
#
_entry.id   692f942d77865d54750f73c166d68b97
#
_cell.length_a   1.000
_cell.length_b   1.000
_cell.length_c   1.000
_cell.angle_alpha   90.00
_cell.angle_beta   90.00
_cell.angle_gamma   90.00
#
_symmetry.space_group_name_H-M   'P 1'
#
loop_
_entity.id
_entity.type
_entity.pdbx_description
1 polymer ?
#
loop_
_entity_poly.entity_id
_entity_poly.type
_entity_poly.pdbx_seq_one_letter_code
_entity_poly.pdbx_strand_id
1 'polypeptide(L)'
;MAKRIDVSELDIYYGRFKAVEGVALSVEPRSVTAFIGPSGCGKSTVLRSLNRMHEVIPGAYVEGKVLLDGEDIYGSDVDPVNVRRTIGMVFQRPNPFPTMSIYDNVVAGLRLEGGRRRKGELDAVVERSLRGANLWDEVKDRLHRPGSGLSGGQQQRLCIARAIAIEPQVLLMDEPCSALDPISTLAIEDLIEELKERFTIVIVTHNMQQAARVSDTTAFFNLSGIGKPGRLIEVAATETIFSNPAQQATEDYISGRFG
;
A
#
# COMPACT_ATOMS: atom_id res chain seq x y z
N MET A 1 9.96 -13.64 3.44
CA MET A 1 9.06 -13.69 4.62
C MET A 1 8.57 -12.28 4.89
N ALA A 2 7.34 -12.14 5.42
CA ALA A 2 6.81 -10.82 5.82
C ALA A 2 7.76 -10.13 6.80
N LYS A 3 7.93 -8.81 6.67
CA LYS A 3 8.88 -8.02 7.47
C LYS A 3 8.17 -6.93 8.27
N ARG A 4 8.77 -6.58 9.41
CA ARG A 4 8.38 -5.45 10.24
C ARG A 4 8.87 -4.14 9.64
N ILE A 5 8.08 -3.07 9.77
CA ILE A 5 8.53 -1.70 9.50
C ILE A 5 8.48 -0.91 10.80
N ASP A 6 9.58 -0.25 11.13
CA ASP A 6 9.64 0.71 12.24
C ASP A 6 9.97 2.11 11.69
N VAL A 7 9.12 3.08 12.03
CA VAL A 7 9.27 4.49 11.64
C VAL A 7 9.57 5.30 12.88
N SER A 8 10.62 6.12 12.84
CA SER A 8 11.05 6.94 13.97
C SER A 8 11.29 8.39 13.52
N GLU A 9 10.55 9.31 14.14
CA GLU A 9 10.66 10.75 13.96
C GLU A 9 10.72 11.19 12.48
N LEU A 10 9.86 10.59 11.66
CA LEU A 10 9.88 10.78 10.23
C LEU A 10 9.24 12.13 9.86
N ASP A 11 10.04 13.00 9.30
CA ASP A 11 9.64 14.25 8.66
C ASP A 11 9.74 14.08 7.13
N ILE A 12 8.75 14.58 6.39
CA ILE A 12 8.73 14.43 4.92
C ILE A 12 8.56 15.80 4.28
N TYR A 13 9.42 16.09 3.31
CA TYR A 13 9.51 17.38 2.63
C TYR A 13 9.31 17.28 1.13
N TYR A 14 8.70 18.32 0.56
CA TYR A 14 8.66 18.61 -0.87
C TYR A 14 9.28 20.00 -1.10
N GLY A 15 10.55 20.04 -1.47
CA GLY A 15 11.35 21.26 -1.49
C GLY A 15 11.45 21.86 -0.08
N ARG A 16 10.92 23.06 0.14
CA ARG A 16 10.92 23.72 1.46
C ARG A 16 9.66 23.44 2.28
N PHE A 17 8.67 22.80 1.70
CA PHE A 17 7.41 22.51 2.38
C PHE A 17 7.50 21.20 3.16
N LYS A 18 7.37 21.28 4.50
CA LYS A 18 7.23 20.11 5.36
C LYS A 18 5.79 19.61 5.25
N ALA A 19 5.60 18.49 4.60
CA ALA A 19 4.27 17.89 4.36
C ALA A 19 3.79 17.05 5.54
N VAL A 20 4.73 16.39 6.24
CA VAL A 20 4.46 15.53 7.40
C VAL A 20 5.55 15.75 8.43
N GLU A 21 5.20 15.67 9.72
CA GLU A 21 6.09 15.93 10.83
C GLU A 21 6.00 14.87 11.93
N GLY A 22 7.17 14.37 12.38
CA GLY A 22 7.35 13.61 13.61
C GLY A 22 6.59 12.27 13.65
N VAL A 23 6.45 11.57 12.52
CA VAL A 23 5.75 10.28 12.50
C VAL A 23 6.60 9.18 13.14
N ALA A 24 6.03 8.51 14.15
CA ALA A 24 6.62 7.35 14.79
C ALA A 24 5.56 6.25 14.92
N LEU A 25 5.78 5.10 14.29
CA LEU A 25 4.91 3.94 14.37
C LEU A 25 5.64 2.65 14.00
N SER A 26 5.07 1.52 14.39
CA SER A 26 5.52 0.20 13.98
C SER A 26 4.41 -0.52 13.22
N VAL A 27 4.78 -1.23 12.16
CA VAL A 27 3.91 -2.11 11.38
C VAL A 27 4.37 -3.54 11.60
N GLU A 28 3.53 -4.34 12.22
CA GLU A 28 3.86 -5.72 12.57
C GLU A 28 3.83 -6.65 11.34
N PRO A 29 4.67 -7.69 11.31
CA PRO A 29 4.65 -8.68 10.23
C PRO A 29 3.30 -9.42 10.15
N ARG A 30 2.84 -9.71 8.94
CA ARG A 30 1.57 -10.45 8.69
C ARG A 30 0.37 -9.81 9.37
N SER A 31 0.32 -8.51 9.31
CA SER A 31 -0.81 -7.71 9.79
C SER A 31 -1.19 -6.66 8.77
N VAL A 32 -2.37 -6.11 8.92
CA VAL A 32 -2.84 -4.97 8.15
C VAL A 32 -2.85 -3.74 9.05
N THR A 33 -2.09 -2.70 8.69
CA THR A 33 -2.14 -1.38 9.33
C THR A 33 -2.85 -0.40 8.42
N ALA A 34 -3.98 0.16 8.87
CA ALA A 34 -4.72 1.18 8.14
C ALA A 34 -4.27 2.59 8.53
N PHE A 35 -4.03 3.45 7.56
CA PHE A 35 -3.86 4.89 7.74
C PHE A 35 -5.16 5.59 7.39
N ILE A 36 -5.79 6.23 8.38
CA ILE A 36 -7.03 6.99 8.23
C ILE A 36 -6.81 8.47 8.56
N GLY A 37 -7.74 9.34 8.15
CA GLY A 37 -7.70 10.79 8.43
C GLY A 37 -8.20 11.61 7.24
N PRO A 38 -8.35 12.92 7.41
CA PRO A 38 -8.88 13.82 6.39
C PRO A 38 -7.97 13.90 5.14
N SER A 39 -8.53 14.34 4.02
CA SER A 39 -7.76 14.54 2.80
C SER A 39 -6.66 15.60 3.02
N GLY A 40 -5.48 15.35 2.45
CA GLY A 40 -4.35 16.26 2.55
C GLY A 40 -3.52 16.18 3.84
N CYS A 41 -3.88 15.34 4.83
CA CYS A 41 -3.09 15.20 6.06
C CYS A 41 -1.79 14.36 5.92
N GLY A 42 -1.41 13.94 4.70
CA GLY A 42 -0.12 13.32 4.43
C GLY A 42 -0.09 11.78 4.46
N LYS A 43 -1.22 11.06 4.59
CA LYS A 43 -1.26 9.58 4.61
C LYS A 43 -0.53 8.93 3.44
N SER A 44 -0.90 9.31 2.21
CA SER A 44 -0.25 8.77 1.01
C SER A 44 1.21 9.23 0.89
N THR A 45 1.57 10.37 1.46
CA THR A 45 2.95 10.84 1.55
C THR A 45 3.77 9.91 2.45
N VAL A 46 3.26 9.60 3.65
CA VAL A 46 3.89 8.62 4.55
C VAL A 46 3.93 7.24 3.89
N LEU A 47 2.83 6.77 3.30
CA LEU A 47 2.80 5.47 2.62
C LEU A 47 3.91 5.37 1.56
N ARG A 48 4.05 6.39 0.71
CA ARG A 48 5.07 6.41 -0.37
C ARG A 48 6.49 6.58 0.15
N SER A 49 6.69 7.10 1.36
CA SER A 49 8.03 7.15 1.97
C SER A 49 8.47 5.77 2.45
N LEU A 50 7.56 4.87 2.82
CA LEU A 50 7.91 3.52 3.27
C LEU A 50 8.59 2.67 2.18
N ASN A 51 8.47 3.04 0.90
CA ASN A 51 9.17 2.38 -0.21
C ASN A 51 9.98 3.35 -1.09
N ARG A 52 10.28 4.54 -0.61
CA ARG A 52 11.05 5.57 -1.31
C ARG A 52 10.42 6.07 -2.61
N MET A 53 9.09 5.83 -2.81
CA MET A 53 8.38 6.33 -4.00
C MET A 53 8.18 7.84 -4.00
N HIS A 54 8.23 8.53 -2.85
CA HIS A 54 8.16 9.99 -2.79
C HIS A 54 9.36 10.66 -3.47
N GLU A 55 10.53 10.00 -3.52
CA GLU A 55 11.76 10.51 -4.18
C GLU A 55 11.65 10.67 -5.70
N VAL A 56 10.59 10.10 -6.34
CA VAL A 56 10.33 10.36 -7.77
C VAL A 56 9.85 11.78 -8.03
N ILE A 57 9.47 12.50 -6.97
CA ILE A 57 9.11 13.92 -7.02
C ILE A 57 10.38 14.75 -6.80
N PRO A 58 10.81 15.59 -7.76
CA PRO A 58 12.01 16.38 -7.63
C PRO A 58 11.98 17.25 -6.35
N GLY A 59 13.05 17.17 -5.56
CA GLY A 59 13.21 17.92 -4.30
C GLY A 59 12.47 17.32 -3.11
N ALA A 60 11.89 16.12 -3.25
CA ALA A 60 11.35 15.40 -2.09
C ALA A 60 12.47 14.69 -1.33
N TYR A 61 12.42 14.77 0.00
CA TYR A 61 13.35 14.08 0.90
C TYR A 61 12.68 13.80 2.25
N VAL A 62 13.35 13.00 3.06
CA VAL A 62 12.92 12.71 4.44
C VAL A 62 14.04 13.02 5.43
N GLU A 63 13.65 13.27 6.67
CA GLU A 63 14.49 13.23 7.87
C GLU A 63 13.90 12.21 8.83
N GLY A 64 14.71 11.64 9.72
CA GLY A 64 14.29 10.52 10.57
C GLY A 64 14.68 9.16 9.97
N LYS A 65 14.01 8.09 10.40
CA LYS A 65 14.37 6.72 10.00
C LYS A 65 13.15 5.89 9.62
N VAL A 66 13.33 5.03 8.61
CA VAL A 66 12.41 3.94 8.27
C VAL A 66 13.22 2.66 8.21
N LEU A 67 12.97 1.76 9.15
CA LEU A 67 13.67 0.48 9.25
C LEU A 67 12.79 -0.65 8.74
N LEU A 68 13.36 -1.52 7.92
CA LEU A 68 12.76 -2.78 7.47
C LEU A 68 13.51 -3.93 8.14
N ASP A 69 12.90 -4.58 9.15
CA ASP A 69 13.57 -5.55 10.03
C ASP A 69 14.90 -5.02 10.61
N GLY A 70 14.93 -3.75 11.02
CA GLY A 70 16.09 -3.11 11.62
C GLY A 70 17.09 -2.51 10.62
N GLU A 71 16.93 -2.72 9.31
CA GLU A 71 17.77 -2.12 8.27
C GLU A 71 17.17 -0.81 7.77
N ASP A 72 17.93 0.28 7.82
CA ASP A 72 17.47 1.61 7.36
C ASP A 72 17.35 1.62 5.83
N ILE A 73 16.12 1.78 5.31
CA ILE A 73 15.88 1.82 3.87
C ILE A 73 16.44 3.09 3.18
N TYR A 74 16.83 4.10 3.97
CA TYR A 74 17.46 5.34 3.50
C TYR A 74 18.97 5.37 3.69
N GLY A 75 19.59 4.26 4.10
CA GLY A 75 21.03 4.13 4.23
C GLY A 75 21.75 4.48 2.90
N SER A 76 22.96 5.04 3.02
CA SER A 76 23.74 5.49 1.85
C SER A 76 24.01 4.41 0.80
N ASP A 77 24.10 3.16 1.25
CA ASP A 77 24.42 1.99 0.42
C ASP A 77 23.18 1.23 -0.06
N VAL A 78 21.97 1.74 0.26
CA VAL A 78 20.71 1.08 -0.06
C VAL A 78 20.17 1.57 -1.41
N ASP A 79 20.08 0.64 -2.37
CA ASP A 79 19.48 0.90 -3.68
C ASP A 79 17.95 1.03 -3.57
N PRO A 80 17.35 2.18 -3.97
CA PRO A 80 15.90 2.37 -4.00
C PRO A 80 15.14 1.33 -4.83
N VAL A 81 15.76 0.76 -5.86
CA VAL A 81 15.15 -0.28 -6.70
C VAL A 81 14.93 -1.55 -5.88
N ASN A 82 15.91 -1.95 -5.06
CA ASN A 82 15.79 -3.11 -4.19
C ASN A 82 14.73 -2.88 -3.09
N VAL A 83 14.65 -1.66 -2.53
CA VAL A 83 13.59 -1.31 -1.58
C VAL A 83 12.21 -1.48 -2.23
N ARG A 84 12.00 -0.96 -3.45
CA ARG A 84 10.71 -1.05 -4.17
C ARG A 84 10.36 -2.46 -4.62
N ARG A 85 11.33 -3.36 -4.75
CA ARG A 85 11.09 -4.80 -4.97
C ARG A 85 10.61 -5.48 -3.69
N THR A 86 11.23 -5.14 -2.58
CA THR A 86 10.91 -5.70 -1.26
C THR A 86 9.59 -5.17 -0.71
N ILE A 87 9.29 -3.89 -0.98
CA ILE A 87 8.07 -3.20 -0.56
C ILE A 87 7.27 -2.80 -1.80
N GLY A 88 6.36 -3.68 -2.22
CA GLY A 88 5.49 -3.48 -3.37
C GLY A 88 4.42 -2.42 -3.12
N MET A 89 3.84 -1.88 -4.21
CA MET A 89 2.80 -0.86 -4.11
C MET A 89 1.66 -1.08 -5.08
N VAL A 90 0.44 -0.92 -4.58
CA VAL A 90 -0.81 -0.85 -5.34
C VAL A 90 -1.35 0.58 -5.24
N PHE A 91 -1.63 1.19 -6.38
CA PHE A 91 -2.05 2.59 -6.47
C PHE A 91 -3.57 2.74 -6.41
N GLN A 92 -4.02 3.93 -6.06
CA GLN A 92 -5.43 4.31 -5.95
C GLN A 92 -6.21 4.04 -7.25
N ARG A 93 -5.64 4.43 -8.39
CA ARG A 93 -6.24 4.13 -9.70
C ARG A 93 -5.57 2.89 -10.27
N PRO A 94 -6.35 1.92 -10.74
CA PRO A 94 -5.78 0.78 -11.46
C PRO A 94 -4.89 1.27 -12.60
N ASN A 95 -3.68 0.75 -12.65
CA ASN A 95 -2.66 1.17 -13.61
C ASN A 95 -2.00 -0.01 -14.33
N PRO A 96 -2.78 -0.94 -14.91
CA PRO A 96 -2.19 -1.97 -15.74
C PRO A 96 -1.46 -1.31 -16.92
N PHE A 97 -0.36 -1.89 -17.38
CA PHE A 97 0.31 -1.43 -18.59
C PHE A 97 -0.62 -1.63 -19.79
N PRO A 98 -1.11 -0.56 -20.44
CA PRO A 98 -2.25 -0.66 -21.36
C PRO A 98 -1.95 -1.40 -22.65
N THR A 99 -0.69 -1.42 -23.07
CA THR A 99 -0.20 -2.13 -24.27
C THR A 99 0.18 -3.57 -24.00
N MET A 100 0.24 -3.98 -22.72
CA MET A 100 0.62 -5.33 -22.32
C MET A 100 -0.60 -6.23 -22.14
N SER A 101 -0.41 -7.52 -22.43
CA SER A 101 -1.39 -8.55 -22.11
C SER A 101 -1.56 -8.70 -20.59
N ILE A 102 -2.60 -9.43 -20.16
CA ILE A 102 -2.77 -9.80 -18.74
C ILE A 102 -1.53 -10.55 -18.25
N TYR A 103 -1.07 -11.52 -19.03
CA TYR A 103 0.16 -12.28 -18.76
C TYR A 103 1.37 -11.37 -18.58
N ASP A 104 1.62 -10.47 -19.56
CA ASP A 104 2.78 -9.60 -19.54
C ASP A 104 2.75 -8.57 -18.40
N ASN A 105 1.55 -8.11 -18.01
CA ASN A 105 1.39 -7.27 -16.82
C ASN A 105 1.87 -7.98 -15.56
N VAL A 106 1.50 -9.24 -15.35
CA VAL A 106 1.90 -10.00 -14.16
C VAL A 106 3.41 -10.19 -14.11
N VAL A 107 4.04 -10.57 -15.23
CA VAL A 107 5.48 -10.87 -15.27
C VAL A 107 6.37 -9.65 -15.50
N ALA A 108 5.81 -8.45 -15.62
CA ALA A 108 6.55 -7.24 -15.96
C ALA A 108 7.72 -6.97 -15.01
N GLY A 109 7.49 -7.05 -13.70
CA GLY A 109 8.55 -6.86 -12.69
C GLY A 109 9.66 -7.90 -12.80
N LEU A 110 9.31 -9.17 -13.02
CA LEU A 110 10.26 -10.27 -13.15
C LEU A 110 11.15 -10.14 -14.38
N ARG A 111 10.64 -9.55 -15.47
CA ARG A 111 11.44 -9.30 -16.67
C ARG A 111 12.46 -8.18 -16.47
N LEU A 112 12.17 -7.21 -15.59
CA LEU A 112 13.09 -6.12 -15.27
C LEU A 112 14.25 -6.56 -14.37
N GLU A 113 14.08 -7.64 -13.60
CA GLU A 113 15.13 -8.18 -12.72
C GLU A 113 16.37 -8.68 -13.49
N GLY A 114 16.27 -8.89 -14.78
CA GLY A 114 17.28 -9.56 -15.57
C GLY A 114 17.30 -11.07 -15.32
N GLY A 115 18.02 -11.80 -16.16
CA GLY A 115 18.03 -13.27 -16.11
C GLY A 115 16.98 -13.89 -17.02
N ARG A 116 17.35 -15.03 -17.61
CA ARG A 116 16.52 -15.76 -18.57
C ARG A 116 15.68 -16.80 -17.82
N ARG A 117 14.48 -16.41 -17.37
CA ARG A 117 13.53 -17.38 -16.77
C ARG A 117 12.94 -18.24 -17.88
N ARG A 118 12.74 -19.53 -17.59
CA ARG A 118 12.08 -20.45 -18.51
C ARG A 118 10.60 -20.12 -18.61
N LYS A 119 9.98 -20.38 -19.78
CA LYS A 119 8.56 -20.08 -19.99
C LYS A 119 7.67 -20.74 -18.92
N GLY A 120 7.89 -22.03 -18.62
CA GLY A 120 7.10 -22.74 -17.61
C GLY A 120 7.22 -22.17 -16.19
N GLU A 121 8.35 -21.55 -15.83
CA GLU A 121 8.50 -20.85 -14.56
C GLU A 121 7.65 -19.58 -14.51
N LEU A 122 7.61 -18.82 -15.62
CA LEU A 122 6.76 -17.64 -15.74
C LEU A 122 5.27 -18.01 -15.75
N ASP A 123 4.90 -19.08 -16.45
CA ASP A 123 3.52 -19.60 -16.50
C ASP A 123 3.03 -19.96 -15.09
N ALA A 124 3.86 -20.63 -14.29
CA ALA A 124 3.55 -20.97 -12.90
C ALA A 124 3.41 -19.72 -12.00
N VAL A 125 4.26 -18.69 -12.21
CA VAL A 125 4.14 -17.43 -11.49
C VAL A 125 2.84 -16.71 -11.85
N VAL A 126 2.49 -16.65 -13.14
CA VAL A 126 1.26 -15.99 -13.61
C VAL A 126 0.04 -16.65 -12.99
N GLU A 127 -0.06 -17.99 -13.06
CA GLU A 127 -1.18 -18.71 -12.45
C GLU A 127 -1.25 -18.45 -10.94
N ARG A 128 -0.14 -18.63 -10.22
CA ARG A 128 -0.09 -18.41 -8.77
C ARG A 128 -0.48 -16.99 -8.38
N SER A 129 0.00 -15.99 -9.11
CA SER A 129 -0.27 -14.58 -8.81
C SER A 129 -1.71 -14.19 -9.13
N LEU A 130 -2.27 -14.67 -10.24
CA LEU A 130 -3.67 -14.43 -10.59
C LEU A 130 -4.63 -15.18 -9.66
N ARG A 131 -4.29 -16.38 -9.19
CA ARG A 131 -5.04 -17.08 -8.12
C ARG A 131 -4.96 -16.30 -6.81
N GLY A 132 -3.74 -15.90 -6.41
CA GLY A 132 -3.52 -15.09 -5.21
C GLY A 132 -4.13 -13.68 -5.26
N ALA A 133 -4.64 -13.24 -6.40
CA ALA A 133 -5.41 -12.01 -6.58
C ALA A 133 -6.90 -12.29 -6.90
N ASN A 134 -7.37 -13.53 -6.72
CA ASN A 134 -8.75 -13.97 -6.99
C ASN A 134 -9.24 -13.57 -8.40
N LEU A 135 -8.33 -13.63 -9.41
CA LEU A 135 -8.62 -13.23 -10.79
C LEU A 135 -8.47 -14.38 -11.81
N TRP A 136 -7.80 -15.47 -11.44
CA TRP A 136 -7.44 -16.57 -12.35
C TRP A 136 -8.63 -17.11 -13.15
N ASP A 137 -9.70 -17.48 -12.49
CA ASP A 137 -10.85 -18.14 -13.12
C ASP A 137 -11.60 -17.22 -14.10
N GLU A 138 -11.48 -15.94 -13.94
CA GLU A 138 -12.07 -14.96 -14.84
C GLU A 138 -11.24 -14.69 -16.10
N VAL A 139 -9.92 -14.97 -16.06
CA VAL A 139 -9.01 -14.54 -17.14
C VAL A 139 -8.15 -15.65 -17.76
N LYS A 140 -8.14 -16.87 -17.19
CA LYS A 140 -7.27 -17.98 -17.62
C LYS A 140 -7.36 -18.30 -19.12
N ASP A 141 -8.54 -18.13 -19.73
CA ASP A 141 -8.74 -18.41 -21.15
C ASP A 141 -8.39 -17.21 -22.07
N ARG A 142 -7.96 -16.10 -21.50
CA ARG A 142 -7.67 -14.84 -22.24
C ARG A 142 -6.42 -14.10 -21.74
N LEU A 143 -5.44 -14.84 -21.21
CA LEU A 143 -4.20 -14.27 -20.64
C LEU A 143 -3.42 -13.39 -21.61
N HIS A 144 -3.51 -13.64 -22.92
CA HIS A 144 -2.83 -12.86 -23.96
C HIS A 144 -3.66 -11.67 -24.49
N ARG A 145 -4.84 -11.41 -23.92
CA ARG A 145 -5.62 -10.21 -24.24
C ARG A 145 -5.08 -9.01 -23.43
N PRO A 146 -5.23 -7.78 -23.96
CA PRO A 146 -4.82 -6.56 -23.25
C PRO A 146 -5.47 -6.44 -21.87
N GLY A 147 -4.69 -6.05 -20.85
CA GLY A 147 -5.18 -5.82 -19.50
C GLY A 147 -6.16 -4.64 -19.40
N SER A 148 -6.09 -3.69 -20.34
CA SER A 148 -7.01 -2.55 -20.43
C SER A 148 -8.47 -2.92 -20.76
N GLY A 149 -8.72 -4.13 -21.28
CA GLY A 149 -10.06 -4.64 -21.56
C GLY A 149 -10.79 -5.24 -20.35
N LEU A 150 -10.19 -5.21 -19.17
CA LEU A 150 -10.78 -5.68 -17.92
C LEU A 150 -11.65 -4.61 -17.27
N SER A 151 -12.63 -5.00 -16.43
CA SER A 151 -13.38 -4.08 -15.57
C SER A 151 -12.46 -3.39 -14.55
N GLY A 152 -12.89 -2.29 -13.92
CA GLY A 152 -12.10 -1.58 -12.93
C GLY A 152 -11.63 -2.47 -11.78
N GLY A 153 -12.52 -3.29 -11.20
CA GLY A 153 -12.16 -4.25 -10.16
C GLY A 153 -11.22 -5.35 -10.64
N GLN A 154 -11.39 -5.84 -11.87
CA GLN A 154 -10.46 -6.80 -12.48
C GLN A 154 -9.09 -6.17 -12.74
N GLN A 155 -9.04 -4.91 -13.21
CA GLN A 155 -7.78 -4.17 -13.39
C GLN A 155 -7.06 -3.97 -12.05
N GLN A 156 -7.76 -3.65 -10.98
CA GLN A 156 -7.16 -3.52 -9.65
C GLN A 156 -6.61 -4.84 -9.16
N ARG A 157 -7.34 -5.95 -9.30
CA ARG A 157 -6.83 -7.28 -8.95
C ARG A 157 -5.66 -7.69 -9.85
N LEU A 158 -5.61 -7.29 -11.11
CA LEU A 158 -4.44 -7.47 -11.97
C LEU A 158 -3.22 -6.68 -11.46
N CYS A 159 -3.41 -5.44 -10.97
CA CYS A 159 -2.33 -4.66 -10.37
C CYS A 159 -1.83 -5.30 -9.07
N ILE A 160 -2.73 -5.90 -8.27
CA ILE A 160 -2.35 -6.68 -7.08
C ILE A 160 -1.57 -7.94 -7.52
N ALA A 161 -2.06 -8.70 -8.51
CA ALA A 161 -1.35 -9.87 -9.05
C ALA A 161 0.06 -9.52 -9.53
N ARG A 162 0.23 -8.39 -10.23
CA ARG A 162 1.53 -7.86 -10.64
C ARG A 162 2.43 -7.54 -9.44
N ALA A 163 1.88 -6.93 -8.40
CA ALA A 163 2.64 -6.56 -7.21
C ALA A 163 3.11 -7.79 -6.43
N ILE A 164 2.28 -8.83 -6.28
CA ILE A 164 2.65 -10.04 -5.54
C ILE A 164 3.49 -11.03 -6.36
N ALA A 165 3.57 -10.87 -7.69
CA ALA A 165 4.33 -11.76 -8.57
C ALA A 165 5.84 -11.76 -8.28
N ILE A 166 6.38 -10.65 -7.80
CA ILE A 166 7.78 -10.49 -7.38
C ILE A 166 8.03 -10.95 -5.95
N GLU A 167 7.01 -11.49 -5.26
CA GLU A 167 7.05 -11.97 -3.88
C GLU A 167 7.60 -10.91 -2.90
N PRO A 168 6.98 -9.72 -2.81
CA PRO A 168 7.42 -8.69 -1.89
C PRO A 168 7.28 -9.17 -0.44
N GLN A 169 7.86 -8.45 0.49
CA GLN A 169 7.77 -8.73 1.92
C GLN A 169 6.73 -7.84 2.61
N VAL A 170 6.50 -6.67 2.02
CA VAL A 170 5.48 -5.70 2.42
C VAL A 170 4.69 -5.27 1.19
N LEU A 171 3.39 -5.04 1.36
CA LEU A 171 2.50 -4.54 0.32
C LEU A 171 1.82 -3.25 0.79
N LEU A 172 2.10 -2.16 0.10
CA LEU A 172 1.48 -0.87 0.33
C LEU A 172 0.28 -0.69 -0.60
N MET A 173 -0.85 -0.22 -0.08
CA MET A 173 -2.07 0.01 -0.84
C MET A 173 -2.60 1.43 -0.61
N ASP A 174 -2.54 2.27 -1.64
CA ASP A 174 -3.01 3.66 -1.58
C ASP A 174 -4.45 3.71 -2.08
N GLU A 175 -5.43 3.75 -1.18
CA GLU A 175 -6.88 3.80 -1.45
C GLU A 175 -7.36 2.77 -2.51
N PRO A 176 -7.08 1.46 -2.36
CA PRO A 176 -7.22 0.48 -3.44
C PRO A 176 -8.66 0.26 -3.93
N CYS A 177 -9.66 0.73 -3.18
CA CYS A 177 -11.09 0.55 -3.49
C CYS A 177 -11.82 1.85 -3.85
N SER A 178 -11.16 3.01 -3.84
CA SER A 178 -11.84 4.31 -3.97
C SER A 178 -12.56 4.55 -5.31
N ALA A 179 -12.17 3.83 -6.36
CA ALA A 179 -12.75 3.95 -7.71
C ALA A 179 -13.59 2.72 -8.12
N LEU A 180 -13.92 1.85 -7.16
CA LEU A 180 -14.61 0.59 -7.43
C LEU A 180 -16.06 0.61 -6.96
N ASP A 181 -16.88 -0.23 -7.60
CA ASP A 181 -18.23 -0.53 -7.15
C ASP A 181 -18.23 -1.35 -5.84
N PRO A 182 -19.37 -1.42 -5.10
CA PRO A 182 -19.43 -2.11 -3.82
C PRO A 182 -19.05 -3.59 -3.87
N ILE A 183 -19.40 -4.31 -4.95
CA ILE A 183 -19.10 -5.74 -5.08
C ILE A 183 -17.60 -5.93 -5.27
N SER A 184 -16.98 -5.13 -6.15
CA SER A 184 -15.54 -5.14 -6.37
C SER A 184 -14.77 -4.72 -5.11
N THR A 185 -15.31 -3.80 -4.31
CA THR A 185 -14.73 -3.37 -3.03
C THR A 185 -14.68 -4.53 -2.05
N LEU A 186 -15.80 -5.25 -1.84
CA LEU A 186 -15.84 -6.42 -0.97
C LEU A 186 -14.83 -7.50 -1.40
N ALA A 187 -14.75 -7.77 -2.70
CA ALA A 187 -13.79 -8.74 -3.23
C ALA A 187 -12.32 -8.34 -2.97
N ILE A 188 -11.99 -7.05 -2.95
CA ILE A 188 -10.65 -6.57 -2.58
C ILE A 188 -10.44 -6.66 -1.06
N GLU A 189 -11.46 -6.39 -0.24
CA GLU A 189 -11.36 -6.51 1.22
C GLU A 189 -11.12 -7.97 1.64
N ASP A 190 -11.88 -8.92 1.08
CA ASP A 190 -11.65 -10.35 1.31
C ASP A 190 -10.23 -10.78 0.86
N LEU A 191 -9.78 -10.26 -0.28
CA LEU A 191 -8.43 -10.49 -0.78
C LEU A 191 -7.34 -9.94 0.16
N ILE A 192 -7.54 -8.78 0.79
CA ILE A 192 -6.59 -8.22 1.76
C ILE A 192 -6.45 -9.15 2.98
N GLU A 193 -7.58 -9.71 3.47
CA GLU A 193 -7.56 -10.67 4.56
C GLU A 193 -6.78 -11.97 4.22
N GLU A 194 -6.91 -12.46 2.99
CA GLU A 194 -6.13 -13.61 2.52
C GLU A 194 -4.63 -13.28 2.37
N LEU A 195 -4.31 -12.09 1.88
CA LEU A 195 -2.93 -11.66 1.63
C LEU A 195 -2.15 -11.40 2.91
N LYS A 196 -2.79 -10.99 4.02
CA LYS A 196 -2.09 -10.73 5.29
C LYS A 196 -1.41 -11.98 5.87
N GLU A 197 -1.89 -13.18 5.56
CA GLU A 197 -1.26 -14.42 5.97
C GLU A 197 0.17 -14.58 5.43
N ARG A 198 0.49 -13.86 4.36
CA ARG A 198 1.77 -13.94 3.64
C ARG A 198 2.59 -12.66 3.66
N PHE A 199 1.94 -11.52 3.72
CA PHE A 199 2.54 -10.19 3.57
C PHE A 199 2.24 -9.31 4.79
N THR A 200 3.12 -8.36 5.05
CA THR A 200 2.82 -7.20 5.88
C THR A 200 2.10 -6.18 4.99
N ILE A 201 0.96 -5.66 5.41
CA ILE A 201 0.14 -4.76 4.57
C ILE A 201 -0.03 -3.41 5.26
N VAL A 202 0.17 -2.32 4.52
CA VAL A 202 -0.20 -0.97 4.94
C VAL A 202 -1.20 -0.43 3.92
N ILE A 203 -2.39 -0.05 4.38
CA ILE A 203 -3.45 0.49 3.53
C ILE A 203 -3.77 1.93 3.92
N VAL A 204 -3.84 2.83 2.95
CA VAL A 204 -4.47 4.15 3.11
C VAL A 204 -5.92 4.02 2.69
N THR A 205 -6.84 4.49 3.51
CA THR A 205 -8.25 4.59 3.14
C THR A 205 -8.93 5.78 3.82
N HIS A 206 -9.88 6.38 3.14
CA HIS A 206 -10.81 7.36 3.72
C HIS A 206 -12.15 6.71 4.14
N ASN A 207 -12.34 5.41 3.85
CA ASN A 207 -13.51 4.66 4.24
C ASN A 207 -13.27 3.97 5.60
N MET A 208 -13.91 4.50 6.64
CA MET A 208 -13.76 3.99 8.01
C MET A 208 -14.30 2.56 8.17
N GLN A 209 -15.37 2.20 7.43
CA GLN A 209 -15.90 0.84 7.48
C GLN A 209 -14.92 -0.17 6.87
N GLN A 210 -14.20 0.22 5.81
CA GLN A 210 -13.15 -0.58 5.23
C GLN A 210 -11.99 -0.75 6.23
N ALA A 211 -11.49 0.34 6.83
CA ALA A 211 -10.43 0.26 7.83
C ALA A 211 -10.83 -0.66 8.99
N ALA A 212 -12.06 -0.52 9.51
CA ALA A 212 -12.56 -1.35 10.61
C ALA A 212 -12.67 -2.84 10.25
N ARG A 213 -12.92 -3.19 8.97
CA ARG A 213 -13.04 -4.59 8.54
C ARG A 213 -11.72 -5.26 8.27
N VAL A 214 -10.78 -4.57 7.61
CA VAL A 214 -9.58 -5.22 7.06
C VAL A 214 -8.33 -5.01 7.88
N SER A 215 -8.30 -4.10 8.88
CA SER A 215 -7.05 -3.80 9.58
C SER A 215 -7.02 -4.34 11.01
N ASP A 216 -5.83 -4.77 11.42
CA ASP A 216 -5.51 -5.17 12.79
C ASP A 216 -5.14 -3.94 13.64
N THR A 217 -4.43 -2.99 13.04
CA THR A 217 -3.99 -1.73 13.63
C THR A 217 -4.46 -0.56 12.79
N THR A 218 -4.90 0.52 13.42
CA THR A 218 -5.28 1.77 12.74
C THR A 218 -4.45 2.93 13.26
N ALA A 219 -3.89 3.72 12.32
CA ALA A 219 -3.15 4.94 12.57
C ALA A 219 -3.94 6.13 12.04
N PHE A 220 -4.32 7.03 12.94
CA PHE A 220 -5.06 8.25 12.60
C PHE A 220 -4.11 9.42 12.40
N PHE A 221 -4.19 10.02 11.21
CA PHE A 221 -3.45 11.23 10.83
C PHE A 221 -4.36 12.44 10.77
N ASN A 222 -3.86 13.59 11.20
CA ASN A 222 -4.58 14.86 11.08
C ASN A 222 -3.63 16.02 10.83
N LEU A 223 -4.19 17.16 10.44
CA LEU A 223 -3.50 18.47 10.33
C LEU A 223 -3.64 19.23 11.64
N SER A 224 -2.54 19.85 12.11
CA SER A 224 -2.62 20.77 13.26
C SER A 224 -3.24 22.13 12.88
N GLY A 225 -3.57 22.36 11.62
CA GLY A 225 -4.18 23.58 11.08
C GLY A 225 -3.93 23.74 9.58
N ILE A 226 -4.58 24.72 8.96
CA ILE A 226 -4.44 25.01 7.52
C ILE A 226 -2.97 25.39 7.22
N GLY A 227 -2.37 24.69 6.24
CA GLY A 227 -0.97 24.91 5.83
C GLY A 227 0.07 24.37 6.81
N LYS A 228 -0.33 23.64 7.84
CA LYS A 228 0.56 22.96 8.76
C LYS A 228 0.85 21.52 8.27
N PRO A 229 2.00 20.94 8.65
CA PRO A 229 2.28 19.55 8.32
C PRO A 229 1.27 18.58 8.95
N GLY A 230 1.05 17.47 8.28
CA GLY A 230 0.30 16.35 8.84
C GLY A 230 1.08 15.67 9.95
N ARG A 231 0.37 15.11 10.92
CA ARG A 231 0.94 14.37 12.05
C ARG A 231 0.18 13.08 12.30
N LEU A 232 0.88 12.10 12.83
CA LEU A 232 0.25 10.95 13.46
C LEU A 232 -0.30 11.39 14.82
N ILE A 233 -1.61 11.25 15.01
CA ILE A 233 -2.30 11.65 16.25
C ILE A 233 -2.43 10.45 17.19
N GLU A 234 -2.79 9.30 16.65
CA GLU A 234 -3.02 8.09 17.43
C GLU A 234 -2.77 6.85 16.59
N VAL A 235 -2.21 5.81 17.20
CA VAL A 235 -2.09 4.47 16.63
C VAL A 235 -2.41 3.45 17.71
N ALA A 236 -3.34 2.54 17.43
CA ALA A 236 -3.73 1.46 18.34
C ALA A 236 -4.37 0.31 17.55
N ALA A 237 -4.73 -0.77 18.26
CA ALA A 237 -5.58 -1.81 17.70
C ALA A 237 -6.85 -1.20 17.08
N THR A 238 -7.25 -1.68 15.94
CA THR A 238 -8.38 -1.12 15.18
C THR A 238 -9.67 -1.08 16.02
N GLU A 239 -9.95 -2.14 16.79
CA GLU A 239 -11.08 -2.17 17.69
C GLU A 239 -11.05 -1.00 18.71
N THR A 240 -9.87 -0.70 19.27
CA THR A 240 -9.68 0.41 20.21
C THR A 240 -9.94 1.76 19.54
N ILE A 241 -9.36 1.99 18.36
CA ILE A 241 -9.55 3.24 17.61
C ILE A 241 -11.04 3.50 17.34
N PHE A 242 -11.81 2.48 16.96
CA PHE A 242 -13.21 2.65 16.58
C PHE A 242 -14.21 2.58 17.75
N SER A 243 -13.83 2.04 18.92
CA SER A 243 -14.72 1.91 20.08
C SER A 243 -14.41 2.88 21.21
N ASN A 244 -13.14 3.11 21.51
CA ASN A 244 -12.70 3.93 22.65
C ASN A 244 -11.33 4.57 22.36
N PRO A 245 -11.23 5.50 21.40
CA PRO A 245 -9.98 6.19 21.09
C PRO A 245 -9.50 7.03 22.28
N ALA A 246 -8.17 7.12 22.45
CA ALA A 246 -7.56 7.90 23.52
C ALA A 246 -7.51 9.41 23.23
N GLN A 247 -7.59 9.79 21.95
CA GLN A 247 -7.49 11.17 21.50
C GLN A 247 -8.85 11.73 21.08
N GLN A 248 -9.21 12.89 21.60
CA GLN A 248 -10.47 13.57 21.23
C GLN A 248 -10.56 13.82 19.73
N ALA A 249 -9.45 14.18 19.08
CA ALA A 249 -9.41 14.40 17.62
C ALA A 249 -9.74 13.12 16.83
N THR A 250 -9.36 11.95 17.35
CA THR A 250 -9.71 10.65 16.76
C THR A 250 -11.21 10.38 16.90
N GLU A 251 -11.77 10.61 18.12
CA GLU A 251 -13.20 10.46 18.39
C GLU A 251 -14.04 11.36 17.50
N ASP A 252 -13.66 12.64 17.38
CA ASP A 252 -14.37 13.62 16.55
C ASP A 252 -14.34 13.20 15.07
N TYR A 253 -13.19 12.69 14.57
CA TYR A 253 -13.07 12.22 13.20
C TYR A 253 -13.97 11.01 12.94
N ILE A 254 -13.95 10.00 13.79
CA ILE A 254 -14.71 8.75 13.62
C ILE A 254 -16.22 9.01 13.74
N SER A 255 -16.64 9.89 14.66
CA SER A 255 -18.04 10.24 14.85
C SER A 255 -18.58 11.24 13.81
N GLY A 256 -17.75 11.72 12.87
CA GLY A 256 -18.16 12.70 11.87
C GLY A 256 -18.34 14.12 12.39
N ARG A 257 -17.80 14.43 13.57
CA ARG A 257 -17.93 15.76 14.22
C ARG A 257 -16.81 16.74 13.85
N PHE A 258 -16.06 16.45 12.81
CA PHE A 258 -15.03 17.37 12.32
C PHE A 258 -15.68 18.42 11.42
N GLY A 259 -15.57 19.67 11.81
CA GLY A 259 -15.98 20.87 11.09
C GLY A 259 -14.82 21.82 10.94
#